data_f443a6635a1545896eba9f7d22e264e8
#
_entry.id   f443a6635a1545896eba9f7d22e264e8
#
_cell.length_a   1.000
_cell.length_b   1.000
_cell.length_c   1.000
_cell.angle_alpha   90.00
_cell.angle_beta   90.00
_cell.angle_gamma   90.00
#
_symmetry.space_group_name_H-M   'P 1'
#
loop_
_entity.id
_entity.type
_entity.pdbx_description
1 polymer ?
#
loop_
_entity_poly.entity_id
_entity_poly.type
_entity_poly.pdbx_seq_one_letter_code
_entity_poly.pdbx_strand_id
1 'polypeptide(L)'
;MWTLKIKVREKWNIYNERTAKYKVKLYFYSQNHYEEKGKLYFIASGINQGEEKQKRNFFLDLKKDKKVVNLEWNNDFFIAVYSEHKTNLRAEAVRIAYNPRLIFLKPVIIDENGWEEWEVASTKREDLEQVNSLRS
;
A
#
# COMPACT_ATOMS: atom_id res chain seq x y z
N MET A 1 0.26 13.56 20.93
CA MET A 1 0.27 13.06 19.54
C MET A 1 1.70 12.92 19.07
N TRP A 2 1.97 11.81 18.42
CA TRP A 2 3.28 11.52 17.82
C TRP A 2 3.14 11.55 16.32
N THR A 3 4.16 12.01 15.61
CA THR A 3 4.16 12.07 14.14
C THR A 3 5.43 11.46 13.59
N LEU A 4 5.34 10.93 12.37
CA LEU A 4 6.47 10.34 11.67
C LEU A 4 6.35 10.60 10.18
N LYS A 5 7.47 11.00 9.57
CA LYS A 5 7.59 11.17 8.14
C LYS A 5 8.69 10.23 7.66
N ILE A 6 8.36 9.27 6.80
CA ILE A 6 9.33 8.31 6.31
C ILE A 6 9.22 8.13 4.80
N LYS A 7 10.31 7.65 4.21
CA LYS A 7 10.38 7.27 2.81
C LYS A 7 11.05 5.90 2.74
N VAL A 8 10.35 4.92 2.18
CA VAL A 8 10.84 3.54 2.13
C VAL A 8 10.69 2.99 0.71
N ARG A 9 11.54 2.03 0.37
CA ARG A 9 11.42 1.29 -0.88
C ARG A 9 11.37 -0.18 -0.53
N GLU A 10 10.15 -0.66 -0.31
CA GLU A 10 9.93 -2.00 0.22
C GLU A 10 9.40 -2.95 -0.84
N LYS A 11 9.68 -4.23 -0.65
CA LYS A 11 9.18 -5.30 -1.52
C LYS A 11 8.08 -6.12 -0.85
N TRP A 12 7.54 -5.62 0.26
CA TRP A 12 6.55 -6.36 1.03
C TRP A 12 5.11 -6.16 0.52
N ASN A 13 4.88 -5.21 -0.37
CA ASN A 13 3.55 -5.05 -0.97
C ASN A 13 3.60 -5.27 -2.48
N ILE A 14 2.44 -5.28 -3.09
CA ILE A 14 2.28 -5.60 -4.50
C ILE A 14 2.51 -4.39 -5.43
N TYR A 15 2.74 -3.20 -4.89
CA TYR A 15 2.71 -1.96 -5.67
C TYR A 15 4.08 -1.42 -6.06
N ASN A 16 5.05 -1.41 -5.15
CA ASN A 16 6.29 -0.65 -5.33
C ASN A 16 7.09 -1.02 -6.57
N GLU A 17 7.25 -2.32 -6.83
CA GLU A 17 7.99 -2.76 -8.02
C GLU A 17 7.24 -2.42 -9.31
N ARG A 18 5.91 -2.47 -9.26
CA ARG A 18 5.07 -2.21 -10.43
C ARG A 18 5.03 -0.73 -10.78
N THR A 19 5.01 0.17 -9.80
CA THR A 19 5.09 1.61 -10.10
C THR A 19 6.39 1.94 -10.81
N ALA A 20 7.50 1.34 -10.38
CA ALA A 20 8.79 1.53 -11.03
C ALA A 20 8.81 0.95 -12.45
N LYS A 21 8.21 -0.22 -12.63
CA LYS A 21 8.17 -0.90 -13.94
C LYS A 21 7.38 -0.10 -14.97
N TYR A 22 6.22 0.42 -14.57
CA TYR A 22 5.31 1.10 -15.50
C TYR A 22 5.41 2.62 -15.44
N LYS A 23 6.29 3.15 -14.58
CA LYS A 23 6.49 4.60 -14.45
C LYS A 23 5.20 5.34 -14.14
N VAL A 24 4.47 4.83 -13.16
CA VAL A 24 3.24 5.45 -12.65
C VAL A 24 3.41 5.82 -11.20
N LYS A 25 2.56 6.72 -10.72
CA LYS A 25 2.58 7.21 -9.36
C LYS A 25 1.22 6.97 -8.73
N LEU A 26 1.22 6.40 -7.52
CA LEU A 26 -0.02 6.09 -6.80
C LEU A 26 -0.17 7.00 -5.60
N TYR A 27 -1.42 7.45 -5.39
CA TYR A 27 -1.82 8.22 -4.20
C TYR A 27 -2.91 7.42 -3.50
N PHE A 28 -2.62 6.92 -2.30
CA PHE A 28 -3.59 6.12 -1.54
C PHE A 28 -4.35 7.00 -0.58
N TYR A 29 -5.66 6.99 -0.67
CA TYR A 29 -6.55 7.76 0.19
C TYR A 29 -7.10 6.94 1.35
N SER A 30 -7.20 5.63 1.18
CA SER A 30 -7.72 4.73 2.19
C SER A 30 -6.94 3.43 2.18
N GLN A 31 -6.56 2.96 3.36
CA GLN A 31 -5.87 1.69 3.53
C GLN A 31 -6.40 1.04 4.81
N ASN A 32 -6.78 -0.23 4.71
CA ASN A 32 -7.27 -0.97 5.85
C ASN A 32 -7.01 -2.46 5.66
N HIS A 33 -7.26 -3.24 6.68
CA HIS A 33 -7.16 -4.69 6.59
C HIS A 33 -8.24 -5.36 7.42
N TYR A 34 -8.53 -6.61 7.08
CA TYR A 34 -9.45 -7.45 7.84
C TYR A 34 -9.02 -8.90 7.71
N GLU A 35 -9.48 -9.75 8.64
CA GLU A 35 -9.19 -11.17 8.64
C GLU A 35 -10.46 -11.96 8.38
N GLU A 36 -10.36 -12.98 7.54
CA GLU A 36 -11.47 -13.83 7.21
C GLU A 36 -10.95 -15.22 6.88
N LYS A 37 -11.47 -16.26 7.56
CA LYS A 37 -11.12 -17.65 7.33
C LYS A 37 -9.61 -17.93 7.34
N GLY A 38 -8.89 -17.30 8.28
CA GLY A 38 -7.46 -17.53 8.44
C GLY A 38 -6.57 -16.77 7.48
N LYS A 39 -7.13 -15.91 6.64
CA LYS A 39 -6.37 -15.06 5.72
C LYS A 39 -6.52 -13.59 6.08
N LEU A 40 -5.47 -12.84 5.82
CA LEU A 40 -5.50 -11.39 5.94
C LEU A 40 -5.79 -10.79 4.56
N TYR A 41 -6.70 -9.82 4.54
CA TYR A 41 -7.07 -9.09 3.35
C TYR A 41 -6.69 -7.63 3.55
N PHE A 42 -6.03 -7.07 2.54
CA PHE A 42 -5.58 -5.69 2.55
C PHE A 42 -6.32 -4.94 1.46
N ILE A 43 -7.06 -3.92 1.87
CA ILE A 43 -7.89 -3.13 0.96
C ILE A 43 -7.35 -1.70 0.90
N ALA A 44 -7.23 -1.18 -0.30
CA ALA A 44 -6.77 0.19 -0.51
C ALA A 44 -7.53 0.81 -1.67
N SER A 45 -7.66 2.12 -1.62
CA SER A 45 -8.19 2.89 -2.73
C SER A 45 -7.30 4.10 -2.98
N GLY A 46 -7.27 4.54 -4.23
CA GLY A 46 -6.41 5.65 -4.57
C GLY A 46 -6.52 6.06 -6.02
N ILE A 47 -5.56 6.88 -6.42
CA ILE A 47 -5.45 7.41 -7.77
C ILE A 47 -4.13 6.97 -8.38
N ASN A 48 -4.18 6.57 -9.66
CA ASN A 48 -3.02 6.21 -10.46
C ASN A 48 -2.77 7.37 -11.44
N GLN A 49 -1.55 7.93 -11.42
CA GLN A 49 -1.15 9.05 -12.26
C GLN A 49 -0.01 8.64 -13.18
N GLY A 50 -0.11 8.97 -14.46
CA GLY A 50 0.90 8.64 -15.46
C GLY A 50 0.31 8.68 -16.86
N GLU A 51 1.08 8.23 -17.83
CA GLU A 51 0.57 8.10 -19.19
C GLU A 51 -0.55 7.05 -19.24
N GLU A 52 -1.55 7.29 -20.05
CA GLU A 52 -2.73 6.40 -20.14
C GLU A 52 -2.35 4.93 -20.42
N LYS A 53 -1.44 4.71 -21.34
CA LYS A 53 -0.98 3.36 -21.67
C LYS A 53 -0.29 2.68 -20.49
N GLN A 54 0.54 3.41 -19.77
CA GLN A 54 1.27 2.89 -18.62
C GLN A 54 0.36 2.60 -17.43
N LYS A 55 -0.62 3.47 -17.19
CA LYS A 55 -1.63 3.23 -16.15
C LYS A 55 -2.41 1.96 -16.43
N ARG A 56 -2.83 1.80 -17.67
CA ARG A 56 -3.56 0.61 -18.10
C ARG A 56 -2.73 -0.66 -17.93
N ASN A 57 -1.48 -0.62 -18.38
CA ASN A 57 -0.58 -1.76 -18.26
C ASN A 57 -0.31 -2.12 -16.80
N PHE A 58 -0.19 -1.12 -15.95
CA PHE A 58 -0.05 -1.31 -14.51
C PHE A 58 -1.23 -2.11 -13.94
N PHE A 59 -2.46 -1.68 -14.22
CA PHE A 59 -3.65 -2.36 -13.72
C PHE A 59 -3.78 -3.78 -14.27
N LEU A 60 -3.48 -3.98 -15.55
CA LEU A 60 -3.55 -5.31 -16.16
C LEU A 60 -2.54 -6.27 -15.53
N ASP A 61 -1.33 -5.79 -15.26
CA ASP A 61 -0.31 -6.59 -14.59
C ASP A 61 -0.71 -6.89 -13.13
N LEU A 62 -1.17 -5.87 -12.42
CA LEU A 62 -1.60 -6.03 -11.02
C LEU A 62 -2.72 -7.05 -10.90
N LYS A 63 -3.67 -7.02 -11.84
CA LYS A 63 -4.79 -7.96 -11.85
C LYS A 63 -4.36 -9.41 -11.99
N LYS A 64 -3.22 -9.67 -12.59
CA LYS A 64 -2.70 -11.03 -12.78
C LYS A 64 -1.97 -11.58 -11.56
N ASP A 65 -1.68 -10.75 -10.58
CA ASP A 65 -1.01 -11.20 -9.37
C ASP A 65 -1.93 -12.16 -8.60
N LYS A 66 -1.39 -13.32 -8.23
CA LYS A 66 -2.16 -14.36 -7.54
C LYS A 66 -2.72 -13.92 -6.21
N LYS A 67 -2.12 -12.91 -5.59
CA LYS A 67 -2.56 -12.38 -4.30
C LYS A 67 -3.75 -11.45 -4.44
N VAL A 68 -3.95 -10.87 -5.61
CA VAL A 68 -5.04 -9.92 -5.85
C VAL A 68 -6.35 -10.66 -5.92
N VAL A 69 -7.27 -10.33 -5.00
CA VAL A 69 -8.59 -10.93 -4.90
C VAL A 69 -9.61 -10.13 -5.68
N ASN A 70 -9.45 -8.81 -5.67
CA ASN A 70 -10.34 -7.91 -6.39
C ASN A 70 -9.57 -6.66 -6.79
N LEU A 71 -9.78 -6.21 -8.02
CA LEU A 71 -9.21 -4.96 -8.52
C LEU A 71 -10.24 -4.33 -9.46
N GLU A 72 -10.68 -3.13 -9.11
CA GLU A 72 -11.64 -2.37 -9.91
C GLU A 72 -11.03 -0.98 -10.14
N TRP A 73 -11.13 -0.48 -11.36
CA TRP A 73 -10.68 0.87 -11.66
C TRP A 73 -11.60 1.55 -12.66
N ASN A 74 -11.70 2.86 -12.52
CA ASN A 74 -12.47 3.71 -13.39
C ASN A 74 -11.64 4.97 -13.65
N ASN A 75 -11.16 5.13 -14.87
CA ASN A 75 -10.17 6.16 -15.21
C ASN A 75 -8.92 6.01 -14.33
N ASP A 76 -8.70 6.96 -13.43
CA ASP A 76 -7.52 6.98 -12.57
C ASP A 76 -7.76 6.38 -11.19
N PHE A 77 -9.02 6.34 -10.75
CA PHE A 77 -9.39 5.84 -9.42
C PHE A 77 -9.43 4.32 -9.40
N PHE A 78 -8.97 3.73 -8.31
CA PHE A 78 -8.99 2.28 -8.17
C PHE A 78 -9.27 1.83 -6.75
N ILE A 79 -9.77 0.60 -6.64
CA ILE A 79 -9.90 -0.14 -5.40
C ILE A 79 -9.20 -1.47 -5.60
N ALA A 80 -8.29 -1.82 -4.69
CA ALA A 80 -7.56 -3.09 -4.76
C ALA A 80 -7.68 -3.84 -3.45
N VAL A 81 -7.90 -5.14 -3.54
CA VAL A 81 -7.90 -6.03 -2.38
C VAL A 81 -6.96 -7.18 -2.70
N TYR A 82 -6.00 -7.44 -1.81
CA TYR A 82 -5.15 -8.61 -1.93
C TYR A 82 -5.07 -9.35 -0.60
N SER A 83 -4.68 -10.62 -0.65
CA SER A 83 -4.67 -11.47 0.53
C SER A 83 -3.28 -12.05 0.79
N GLU A 84 -2.99 -12.27 2.06
CA GLU A 84 -1.80 -12.96 2.52
C GLU A 84 -2.19 -13.97 3.59
N HIS A 85 -1.46 -15.07 3.69
CA HIS A 85 -1.64 -16.00 4.78
C HIS A 85 -1.20 -15.32 6.08
N LYS A 86 -2.00 -15.40 7.14
CA LYS A 86 -1.77 -14.65 8.37
C LYS A 86 -0.44 -14.98 9.07
N THR A 87 0.16 -16.13 8.78
CA THR A 87 1.46 -16.51 9.35
C THR A 87 2.65 -16.08 8.50
N ASN A 88 2.41 -15.46 7.34
CA ASN A 88 3.47 -15.00 6.47
C ASN A 88 4.15 -13.76 7.08
N LEU A 89 5.49 -13.70 7.05
CA LEU A 89 6.23 -12.55 7.56
C LEU A 89 5.88 -11.26 6.81
N ARG A 90 5.60 -11.38 5.52
CA ARG A 90 5.15 -10.24 4.71
C ARG A 90 3.81 -9.70 5.20
N ALA A 91 2.91 -10.58 5.63
CA ALA A 91 1.63 -10.15 6.18
C ALA A 91 1.80 -9.31 7.44
N GLU A 92 2.79 -9.63 8.27
CA GLU A 92 3.08 -8.86 9.48
C GLU A 92 3.51 -7.43 9.14
N ALA A 93 4.40 -7.27 8.14
CA ALA A 93 4.84 -5.95 7.70
C ALA A 93 3.66 -5.13 7.16
N VAL A 94 2.80 -5.75 6.36
CA VAL A 94 1.64 -5.05 5.79
C VAL A 94 0.63 -4.71 6.89
N ARG A 95 0.48 -5.57 7.89
CA ARG A 95 -0.41 -5.29 9.03
C ARG A 95 0.06 -4.04 9.78
N ILE A 96 1.37 -3.86 9.96
CA ILE A 96 1.93 -2.66 10.57
C ILE A 96 1.57 -1.43 9.71
N ALA A 97 1.76 -1.54 8.41
CA ALA A 97 1.46 -0.46 7.47
C ALA A 97 -0.02 -0.09 7.44
N TYR A 98 -0.90 -1.07 7.63
CA TYR A 98 -2.35 -0.87 7.54
C TYR A 98 -3.01 -0.82 8.94
N ASN A 99 -2.23 -0.50 9.98
CA ASN A 99 -2.75 -0.38 11.33
C ASN A 99 -3.85 0.68 11.40
N PRO A 100 -5.07 0.33 11.81
CA PRO A 100 -6.18 1.29 11.82
C PRO A 100 -6.03 2.42 12.83
N ARG A 101 -5.07 2.33 13.77
CA ARG A 101 -4.77 3.43 14.69
C ARG A 101 -3.90 4.52 14.06
N LEU A 102 -3.31 4.25 12.91
CA LEU A 102 -2.52 5.26 12.21
C LEU A 102 -3.43 6.29 11.55
N ILE A 103 -3.06 7.56 11.72
CA ILE A 103 -3.75 8.67 11.06
C ILE A 103 -2.81 9.18 9.98
N PHE A 104 -3.26 9.08 8.73
CA PHE A 104 -2.46 9.58 7.61
C PHE A 104 -2.73 11.06 7.43
N LEU A 105 -1.67 11.86 7.57
CA LEU A 105 -1.77 13.33 7.47
C LEU A 105 -1.82 13.78 6.02
N LYS A 106 -1.46 12.90 5.11
CA LYS A 106 -1.60 13.08 3.66
C LYS A 106 -1.73 11.71 3.03
N PRO A 107 -2.15 11.61 1.76
CA PRO A 107 -2.17 10.31 1.07
C PRO A 107 -0.77 9.67 1.07
N VAL A 108 -0.73 8.35 1.19
CA VAL A 108 0.52 7.61 0.98
C VAL A 108 0.83 7.67 -0.50
N ILE A 109 2.07 8.02 -0.83
CA ILE A 109 2.48 8.18 -2.22
C ILE A 109 3.52 7.11 -2.55
N ILE A 110 3.31 6.40 -3.66
CA ILE A 110 4.34 5.52 -4.22
C ILE A 110 4.73 6.11 -5.56
N ASP A 111 5.98 6.55 -5.68
CA ASP A 111 6.43 7.27 -6.87
C ASP A 111 6.86 6.35 -8.02
N GLU A 112 7.23 6.96 -9.14
CA GLU A 112 7.62 6.26 -10.37
C GLU A 112 8.92 5.46 -10.25
N ASN A 113 9.63 5.60 -9.15
CA ASN A 113 10.85 4.83 -8.86
C ASN A 113 10.63 3.76 -7.79
N GLY A 114 9.38 3.60 -7.34
CA GLY A 114 9.03 2.59 -6.35
C GLY A 114 9.27 3.01 -4.91
N TRP A 115 9.53 4.31 -4.66
CA TRP A 115 9.67 4.83 -3.31
C TRP A 115 8.31 5.21 -2.73
N GLU A 116 8.11 4.85 -1.49
CA GLU A 116 6.85 5.09 -0.77
C GLU A 116 7.06 6.13 0.31
N GLU A 117 6.21 7.15 0.33
CA GLU A 117 6.27 8.27 1.26
C GLU A 117 5.07 8.24 2.19
N TRP A 118 5.35 8.32 3.49
CA TRP A 118 4.33 8.31 4.53
C TRP A 118 4.50 9.51 5.45
N GLU A 119 3.38 10.10 5.84
CA GLU A 119 3.32 11.08 6.89
C GLU A 119 2.17 10.70 7.79
N VAL A 120 2.49 10.16 8.97
CA VAL A 120 1.52 9.53 9.84
C VAL A 120 1.60 10.07 11.25
N ALA A 121 0.49 9.95 11.96
CA ALA A 121 0.40 10.30 13.38
C ALA A 121 -0.27 9.16 14.13
N SER A 122 -0.03 9.10 15.43
CA SER A 122 -0.73 8.21 16.34
C SER A 122 -0.75 8.80 17.73
N THR A 123 -1.72 8.38 18.53
CA THR A 123 -1.75 8.69 19.95
C THR A 123 -0.81 7.78 20.74
N LYS A 124 -0.31 6.70 20.09
CA LYS A 124 0.61 5.74 20.70
C LYS A 124 1.94 5.77 19.99
N ARG A 125 3.00 6.06 20.73
CA ARG A 125 4.36 6.10 20.20
C ARG A 125 4.77 4.76 19.57
N GLU A 126 4.36 3.66 20.19
CA GLU A 126 4.71 2.31 19.73
C GLU A 126 4.26 2.04 18.30
N ASP A 127 3.12 2.59 17.91
CA ASP A 127 2.63 2.43 16.53
C ASP A 127 3.62 3.02 15.52
N LEU A 128 4.17 4.19 15.84
CA LEU A 128 5.13 4.86 14.96
C LEU A 128 6.49 4.17 14.98
N GLU A 129 6.89 3.61 16.11
CA GLU A 129 8.14 2.84 16.20
C GLU A 129 8.06 1.61 15.29
N GLN A 130 6.90 0.93 15.25
CA GLN A 130 6.70 -0.20 14.35
C GLN A 130 6.75 0.22 12.89
N VAL A 131 6.11 1.35 12.54
CA VAL A 131 6.19 1.88 11.17
C VAL A 131 7.63 2.19 10.80
N ASN A 132 8.39 2.83 11.70
CA ASN A 132 9.78 3.18 11.44
C ASN A 132 10.65 1.95 11.24
N SER A 133 10.31 0.81 11.85
CA SER A 133 11.04 -0.45 11.68
C SER A 133 10.98 -0.97 10.24
N LEU A 134 10.01 -0.53 9.46
CA LEU A 134 9.86 -0.94 8.06
C LEU A 134 10.98 -0.40 7.17
N ARG A 135 11.77 0.56 7.64
CA ARG A 135 12.93 1.09 6.92
C ARG A 135 14.08 0.08 6.81
N SER A 136 14.15 -0.85 7.73
CA SER A 136 15.30 -1.76 7.83
C SER A 136 15.21 -2.92 6.87
#